data_65513d6967e399591cb313e882e3d541
#
_entry.id   65513d6967e399591cb313e882e3d541
#
_cell.length_a   1.000
_cell.length_b   1.000
_cell.length_c   1.000
_cell.angle_alpha   90.00
_cell.angle_beta   90.00
_cell.angle_gamma   90.00
#
_symmetry.space_group_name_H-M   'P 1'
#
loop_
_entity.id
_entity.type
_entity.pdbx_description
1 polymer ?
#
loop_
_entity_poly.entity_id
_entity_poly.type
_entity_poly.pdbx_seq_one_letter_code
_entity_poly.pdbx_strand_id
1 'polypeptide(L)'
;MYPYRRQRAETDMDVRDFWYDLPQELIAQDPLEDRASSRLLVLDKVSGDISHKHFFDIIDYLNEGDCLVLNETKVIPARLMGVKKDTGAAIEILLLKRKSKTAWECLVKPGKKCKVGAKIDFGDGLLLGTIVDIVEEGNRIIEFEFEGIFEEILDKLGTMPLPPYITHVLKDKNRYQTVYAKNEGSAAAPTAGLHFTKELLDKIEKKGIRLAKVTLHVGLGTFRPVKVTDVNEHHMHSEFFQISKEAADIINSTRENGKRVICVGTTSTRTIESAADENGHLEEKSGWTDIFIYPGYKFKVLNALITNFHLPESTLVMLVSALAGRENILHAYEEAVKEKYRFFSFGDAMFIN
;
A
#
# COMPACT_ATOMS: atom_id res chain seq x y z
N MET A 1 0.39 -30.81 20.31
CA MET A 1 0.44 -30.48 21.74
C MET A 1 1.46 -29.36 21.91
N TYR A 2 1.01 -28.11 21.85
CA TYR A 2 1.88 -26.92 22.01
C TYR A 2 1.96 -26.59 23.50
N PRO A 3 3.16 -26.47 24.08
CA PRO A 3 3.31 -26.16 25.49
C PRO A 3 3.26 -24.68 25.78
N TYR A 4 2.49 -24.32 26.79
CA TYR A 4 2.53 -23.10 27.62
C TYR A 4 2.68 -21.75 26.91
N ARG A 5 1.56 -21.08 26.57
CA ARG A 5 1.50 -19.62 26.48
C ARG A 5 1.66 -19.05 27.90
N ARG A 6 2.86 -18.58 28.25
CA ARG A 6 3.01 -17.61 29.34
C ARG A 6 2.21 -16.37 28.95
N GLN A 7 1.39 -15.83 29.85
CA GLN A 7 0.85 -14.47 29.72
C GLN A 7 2.04 -13.51 29.66
N ARG A 8 2.42 -13.10 28.45
CA ARG A 8 3.36 -12.01 28.23
C ARG A 8 2.61 -10.70 28.52
N ALA A 9 3.31 -9.66 29.05
CA ALA A 9 2.76 -8.34 29.16
C ALA A 9 2.36 -7.84 27.75
N GLU A 10 1.33 -7.01 27.61
CA GLU A 10 0.87 -6.46 26.33
C GLU A 10 1.96 -5.70 25.56
N THR A 11 3.06 -5.36 26.21
CA THR A 11 4.23 -4.67 25.65
C THR A 11 5.27 -5.60 25.00
N ASP A 12 5.18 -6.93 25.17
CA ASP A 12 6.15 -7.90 24.66
C ASP A 12 5.53 -8.72 23.52
N MET A 13 5.42 -8.08 22.34
CA MET A 13 4.71 -8.61 21.19
C MET A 13 5.69 -9.17 20.15
N ASP A 14 5.50 -10.46 19.80
CA ASP A 14 6.33 -11.16 18.83
C ASP A 14 5.67 -11.12 17.45
N VAL A 15 6.46 -10.92 16.40
CA VAL A 15 5.99 -10.94 15.01
C VAL A 15 5.23 -12.23 14.69
N ARG A 16 5.66 -13.37 15.28
CA ARG A 16 5.00 -14.67 15.14
C ARG A 16 3.59 -14.74 15.75
N ASP A 17 3.21 -13.80 16.61
CA ASP A 17 1.85 -13.71 17.13
C ASP A 17 0.82 -13.34 16.06
N PHE A 18 1.29 -12.88 14.88
CA PHE A 18 0.48 -12.51 13.72
C PHE A 18 0.57 -13.54 12.58
N TRP A 19 1.04 -14.75 12.92
CA TRP A 19 1.09 -15.84 11.97
C TRP A 19 -0.27 -16.52 11.81
N TYR A 20 -0.60 -16.88 10.59
CA TYR A 20 -1.71 -17.75 10.21
C TYR A 20 -1.29 -18.58 8.99
N ASP A 21 -1.91 -19.74 8.80
CA ASP A 21 -1.61 -20.59 7.64
C ASP A 21 -2.26 -20.02 6.38
N LEU A 22 -1.45 -19.66 5.40
CA LEU A 22 -1.92 -19.15 4.10
C LEU A 22 -1.46 -20.06 2.97
N PRO A 23 -2.36 -20.87 2.39
CA PRO A 23 -2.09 -21.64 1.19
C PRO A 23 -1.67 -20.75 0.02
N GLN A 24 -0.57 -21.10 -0.65
CA GLN A 24 0.00 -20.27 -1.71
C GLN A 24 -0.95 -20.09 -2.90
N GLU A 25 -1.79 -21.08 -3.18
CA GLU A 25 -2.81 -21.04 -4.24
C GLU A 25 -3.90 -19.98 -4.02
N LEU A 26 -4.07 -19.47 -2.79
CA LEU A 26 -4.99 -18.38 -2.51
C LEU A 26 -4.42 -17.00 -2.83
N ILE A 27 -3.13 -16.89 -3.12
CA ILE A 27 -2.50 -15.63 -3.50
C ILE A 27 -2.89 -15.31 -4.95
N ALA A 28 -3.72 -14.28 -5.13
CA ALA A 28 -4.22 -13.89 -6.43
C ALA A 28 -3.11 -13.40 -7.36
N GLN A 29 -2.99 -14.00 -8.54
CA GLN A 29 -2.00 -13.63 -9.55
C GLN A 29 -2.56 -12.65 -10.58
N ASP A 30 -3.87 -12.69 -10.83
CA ASP A 30 -4.55 -11.88 -11.83
C ASP A 30 -5.74 -11.13 -11.22
N PRO A 31 -6.01 -9.87 -11.66
CA PRO A 31 -7.22 -9.16 -11.26
C PRO A 31 -8.47 -9.81 -11.86
N LEU A 32 -9.60 -9.72 -11.16
CA LEU A 32 -10.91 -10.06 -11.71
C LEU A 32 -11.24 -9.12 -12.88
N GLU A 33 -12.01 -9.59 -13.86
CA GLU A 33 -12.43 -8.77 -15.00
C GLU A 33 -13.27 -7.57 -14.52
N ASP A 34 -14.29 -7.82 -13.71
CA ASP A 34 -15.02 -6.78 -12.99
C ASP A 34 -14.43 -6.59 -11.59
N ARG A 35 -13.90 -5.38 -11.33
CA ARG A 35 -13.24 -5.02 -10.07
C ARG A 35 -14.17 -5.14 -8.86
N ALA A 36 -15.42 -4.71 -9.01
CA ALA A 36 -16.39 -4.66 -7.93
C ALA A 36 -17.03 -6.02 -7.61
N SER A 37 -16.80 -7.04 -8.45
CA SER A 37 -17.29 -8.40 -8.22
C SER A 37 -16.42 -9.23 -7.27
N SER A 38 -15.32 -8.70 -6.76
CA SER A 38 -14.52 -9.35 -5.71
C SER A 38 -15.38 -9.63 -4.48
N ARG A 39 -15.04 -10.66 -3.71
CA ARG A 39 -15.72 -10.93 -2.44
C ARG A 39 -15.35 -9.87 -1.41
N LEU A 40 -16.25 -9.66 -0.48
CA LEU A 40 -16.08 -8.77 0.66
C LEU A 40 -16.38 -9.53 1.95
N LEU A 41 -15.37 -9.66 2.83
CA LEU A 41 -15.58 -10.11 4.18
C LEU A 41 -15.84 -8.87 5.06
N VAL A 42 -17.01 -8.81 5.68
CA VAL A 42 -17.35 -7.74 6.63
C VAL A 42 -17.11 -8.25 8.04
N LEU A 43 -16.27 -7.57 8.79
CA LEU A 43 -15.94 -7.87 10.18
C LEU A 43 -16.46 -6.75 11.08
N ASP A 44 -17.32 -7.07 12.02
CA ASP A 44 -17.61 -6.20 13.15
C ASP A 44 -16.41 -6.25 14.12
N LYS A 45 -15.73 -5.10 14.28
CA LYS A 45 -14.51 -5.03 15.09
C LYS A 45 -14.73 -5.21 16.59
N VAL A 46 -15.98 -5.06 17.06
CA VAL A 46 -16.33 -5.17 18.48
C VAL A 46 -16.77 -6.58 18.83
N SER A 47 -17.74 -7.13 18.08
CA SER A 47 -18.25 -8.49 18.33
C SER A 47 -17.39 -9.59 17.72
N GLY A 48 -16.63 -9.31 16.65
CA GLY A 48 -15.94 -10.30 15.85
C GLY A 48 -16.83 -11.04 14.85
N ASP A 49 -18.09 -10.62 14.69
CA ASP A 49 -19.04 -11.23 13.75
C ASP A 49 -18.60 -11.01 12.30
N ILE A 50 -18.74 -12.06 11.49
CA ILE A 50 -18.32 -12.08 10.10
C ILE A 50 -19.54 -12.24 9.18
N SER A 51 -19.54 -11.48 8.09
CA SER A 51 -20.50 -11.64 6.99
C SER A 51 -19.78 -11.70 5.65
N HIS A 52 -20.27 -12.51 4.72
CA HIS A 52 -19.72 -12.69 3.39
C HIS A 52 -20.60 -11.98 2.35
N LYS A 53 -19.99 -11.10 1.56
CA LYS A 53 -20.64 -10.24 0.57
C LYS A 53 -19.79 -10.16 -0.70
N HIS A 54 -20.22 -9.34 -1.66
CA HIS A 54 -19.38 -8.86 -2.77
C HIS A 54 -19.03 -7.39 -2.56
N PHE A 55 -17.97 -6.92 -3.22
CA PHE A 55 -17.49 -5.57 -2.98
C PHE A 55 -18.51 -4.49 -3.39
N PHE A 56 -19.32 -4.73 -4.40
CA PHE A 56 -20.37 -3.79 -4.79
C PHE A 56 -21.43 -3.59 -3.68
N ASP A 57 -21.58 -4.52 -2.73
CA ASP A 57 -22.47 -4.39 -1.57
C ASP A 57 -21.92 -3.44 -0.49
N ILE A 58 -20.68 -2.96 -0.63
CA ILE A 58 -20.08 -2.03 0.35
C ILE A 58 -20.96 -0.80 0.58
N ILE A 59 -21.70 -0.36 -0.44
CA ILE A 59 -22.59 0.80 -0.37
C ILE A 59 -23.67 0.62 0.71
N ASP A 60 -24.10 -0.60 1.01
CA ASP A 60 -25.11 -0.89 2.04
C ASP A 60 -24.60 -0.67 3.46
N TYR A 61 -23.27 -0.68 3.64
CA TYR A 61 -22.59 -0.47 4.91
C TYR A 61 -22.15 0.99 5.14
N LEU A 62 -22.34 1.87 4.15
CA LEU A 62 -22.02 3.29 4.23
C LEU A 62 -23.28 4.10 4.53
N ASN A 63 -23.16 5.07 5.43
CA ASN A 63 -24.26 5.94 5.83
C ASN A 63 -24.07 7.36 5.29
N GLU A 64 -25.16 8.06 5.03
CA GLU A 64 -25.12 9.46 4.63
C GLU A 64 -24.31 10.30 5.63
N GLY A 65 -23.41 11.10 5.09
CA GLY A 65 -22.48 11.94 5.85
C GLY A 65 -21.16 11.26 6.22
N ASP A 66 -21.01 9.95 6.03
CA ASP A 66 -19.71 9.28 6.14
C ASP A 66 -18.71 9.85 5.12
N CYS A 67 -17.43 9.67 5.39
CA CYS A 67 -16.35 10.06 4.50
C CYS A 67 -15.49 8.84 4.13
N LEU A 68 -15.27 8.60 2.84
CA LEU A 68 -14.25 7.67 2.34
C LEU A 68 -12.95 8.43 2.08
N VAL A 69 -11.86 7.99 2.69
CA VAL A 69 -10.51 8.53 2.46
C VAL A 69 -9.79 7.66 1.44
N LEU A 70 -9.48 8.22 0.27
CA LEU A 70 -8.91 7.54 -0.89
C LEU A 70 -7.47 8.01 -1.11
N ASN A 71 -6.54 7.09 -1.30
CA ASN A 71 -5.18 7.43 -1.72
C ASN A 71 -5.12 7.55 -3.25
N GLU A 72 -5.03 8.78 -3.77
CA GLU A 72 -5.01 9.07 -5.22
C GLU A 72 -3.61 8.98 -5.85
N THR A 73 -2.67 8.34 -5.17
CA THR A 73 -1.34 8.13 -5.74
C THR A 73 -1.41 7.33 -7.04
N LYS A 74 -0.53 7.67 -7.98
CA LYS A 74 -0.39 6.98 -9.27
C LYS A 74 0.94 6.25 -9.34
N VAL A 75 0.89 4.97 -9.70
CA VAL A 75 2.09 4.15 -9.88
C VAL A 75 2.78 4.57 -11.16
N ILE A 76 4.08 4.80 -11.09
CA ILE A 76 4.92 5.06 -12.26
C ILE A 76 5.51 3.74 -12.78
N PRO A 77 5.82 3.62 -14.08
CA PRO A 77 6.48 2.44 -14.63
C PRO A 77 7.96 2.42 -14.21
N ALA A 78 8.17 2.22 -12.92
CA ALA A 78 9.44 2.42 -12.22
C ALA A 78 10.48 1.31 -12.44
N ARG A 79 10.11 0.18 -13.08
CA ARG A 79 11.03 -0.92 -13.37
C ARG A 79 11.61 -0.76 -14.77
N LEU A 80 12.92 -0.60 -14.87
CA LEU A 80 13.65 -0.42 -16.12
C LEU A 80 14.63 -1.57 -16.33
N MET A 81 14.68 -2.08 -17.56
CA MET A 81 15.67 -3.05 -17.99
C MET A 81 16.69 -2.35 -18.88
N GLY A 82 17.95 -2.43 -18.53
CA GLY A 82 19.05 -1.80 -19.24
C GLY A 82 20.24 -2.72 -19.41
N VAL A 83 21.24 -2.21 -20.10
CA VAL A 83 22.48 -2.92 -20.40
C VAL A 83 23.68 -2.10 -19.88
N LYS A 84 24.54 -2.75 -19.10
CA LYS A 84 25.78 -2.11 -18.63
C LYS A 84 26.71 -1.85 -19.80
N LYS A 85 27.13 -0.59 -20.01
CA LYS A 85 27.83 -0.15 -21.23
C LYS A 85 29.17 -0.84 -21.49
N ASP A 86 29.90 -1.19 -20.43
CA ASP A 86 31.23 -1.77 -20.52
C ASP A 86 31.23 -3.29 -20.74
N THR A 87 30.20 -4.00 -20.24
CA THR A 87 30.19 -5.46 -20.21
C THR A 87 29.03 -6.09 -20.98
N GLY A 88 28.04 -5.32 -21.41
CA GLY A 88 26.83 -5.83 -22.01
C GLY A 88 25.90 -6.61 -21.05
N ALA A 89 26.19 -6.57 -19.74
CA ALA A 89 25.40 -7.30 -18.77
C ALA A 89 24.01 -6.68 -18.61
N ALA A 90 22.96 -7.53 -18.61
CA ALA A 90 21.61 -7.09 -18.30
C ALA A 90 21.50 -6.61 -16.84
N ILE A 91 20.91 -5.45 -16.65
CA ILE A 91 20.70 -4.80 -15.36
C ILE A 91 19.22 -4.42 -15.25
N GLU A 92 18.58 -4.85 -14.15
CA GLU A 92 17.27 -4.37 -13.75
C GLU A 92 17.48 -3.25 -12.73
N ILE A 93 16.81 -2.12 -12.93
CA ILE A 93 16.68 -1.09 -11.90
C ILE A 93 15.22 -0.86 -11.56
N LEU A 94 15.01 -0.43 -10.33
CA LEU A 94 13.70 -0.08 -9.84
C LEU A 94 13.82 1.25 -9.12
N LEU A 95 13.15 2.26 -9.65
CA LEU A 95 13.12 3.61 -9.09
C LEU A 95 12.37 3.59 -7.76
N LEU A 96 12.99 4.10 -6.69
CA LEU A 96 12.41 4.12 -5.34
C LEU A 96 12.01 5.53 -4.90
N LYS A 97 12.96 6.45 -4.96
CA LYS A 97 12.79 7.81 -4.45
C LYS A 97 13.51 8.81 -5.33
N ARG A 98 12.78 9.82 -5.79
CA ARG A 98 13.37 10.94 -6.53
C ARG A 98 14.18 11.82 -5.59
N LYS A 99 15.42 12.10 -5.94
CA LYS A 99 16.33 12.97 -5.19
C LYS A 99 16.47 14.35 -5.81
N SER A 100 16.43 14.41 -7.15
CA SER A 100 16.45 15.65 -7.94
C SER A 100 15.68 15.47 -9.24
N LYS A 101 15.76 16.44 -10.17
CA LYS A 101 15.17 16.31 -11.52
C LYS A 101 15.73 15.10 -12.29
N THR A 102 16.99 14.78 -12.07
CA THR A 102 17.74 13.75 -12.81
C THR A 102 18.20 12.58 -11.93
N ALA A 103 18.23 12.72 -10.62
CA ALA A 103 18.77 11.72 -9.71
C ALA A 103 17.66 10.96 -8.96
N TRP A 104 17.83 9.63 -8.89
CA TRP A 104 16.93 8.72 -8.18
C TRP A 104 17.70 7.75 -7.30
N GLU A 105 17.14 7.44 -6.15
CA GLU A 105 17.50 6.27 -5.39
C GLU A 105 16.82 5.05 -5.99
N CYS A 106 17.61 4.00 -6.27
CA CYS A 106 17.17 2.83 -7.02
C CYS A 106 17.62 1.54 -6.36
N LEU A 107 16.79 0.50 -6.45
CA LEU A 107 17.23 -0.87 -6.27
C LEU A 107 17.83 -1.35 -7.60
N VAL A 108 18.99 -2.03 -7.56
CA VAL A 108 19.71 -2.50 -8.75
C VAL A 108 20.00 -3.99 -8.66
N LYS A 109 19.65 -4.74 -9.71
CA LYS A 109 19.92 -6.18 -9.83
C LYS A 109 20.66 -6.50 -11.13
N PRO A 110 21.75 -7.27 -11.07
CA PRO A 110 22.50 -7.69 -9.89
C PRO A 110 23.37 -6.56 -9.32
N GLY A 111 23.20 -6.24 -8.04
CA GLY A 111 23.91 -5.12 -7.37
C GLY A 111 25.44 -5.24 -7.37
N LYS A 112 25.99 -6.46 -7.27
CA LYS A 112 27.43 -6.72 -7.28
C LYS A 112 28.15 -6.24 -8.55
N LYS A 113 27.44 -6.18 -9.68
CA LYS A 113 27.98 -5.72 -10.97
C LYS A 113 27.95 -4.20 -11.16
N CYS A 114 27.22 -3.50 -10.29
CA CYS A 114 26.92 -2.07 -10.41
C CYS A 114 27.56 -1.29 -9.26
N LYS A 115 28.83 -0.91 -9.45
CA LYS A 115 29.61 -0.05 -8.56
C LYS A 115 29.45 1.43 -8.96
N VAL A 116 29.85 2.34 -8.09
CA VAL A 116 29.95 3.78 -8.43
C VAL A 116 30.76 3.97 -9.71
N GLY A 117 30.27 4.83 -10.61
CA GLY A 117 30.83 5.09 -11.95
C GLY A 117 30.29 4.15 -13.04
N ALA A 118 29.54 3.08 -12.70
CA ALA A 118 28.96 2.22 -13.71
C ALA A 118 27.88 2.94 -14.51
N LYS A 119 27.93 2.80 -15.84
CA LYS A 119 26.95 3.38 -16.78
C LYS A 119 26.05 2.29 -17.35
N ILE A 120 24.75 2.57 -17.34
CA ILE A 120 23.70 1.66 -17.79
C ILE A 120 22.89 2.37 -18.86
N ASP A 121 22.72 1.71 -20.00
CA ASP A 121 21.96 2.21 -21.11
C ASP A 121 20.57 1.56 -21.13
N PHE A 122 19.55 2.37 -21.31
CA PHE A 122 18.16 1.94 -21.40
C PHE A 122 17.56 2.43 -22.73
N GLY A 123 17.08 1.50 -23.54
CA GLY A 123 16.38 1.82 -24.79
C GLY A 123 17.29 2.44 -25.86
N ASP A 124 18.50 1.87 -26.06
CA ASP A 124 19.44 2.25 -27.11
C ASP A 124 19.78 3.75 -27.11
N GLY A 125 20.10 4.28 -25.90
CA GLY A 125 20.50 5.65 -25.69
C GLY A 125 19.38 6.64 -25.36
N LEU A 126 18.12 6.20 -25.26
CA LEU A 126 17.02 7.08 -24.82
C LEU A 126 17.18 7.55 -23.38
N LEU A 127 17.80 6.72 -22.52
CA LEU A 127 18.06 7.05 -21.13
C LEU A 127 19.40 6.42 -20.71
N LEU A 128 20.32 7.24 -20.21
CA LEU A 128 21.59 6.78 -19.69
C LEU A 128 21.65 7.02 -18.19
N GLY A 129 21.86 5.97 -17.40
CA GLY A 129 22.00 6.06 -15.94
C GLY A 129 23.45 5.88 -15.51
N THR A 130 23.96 6.77 -14.68
CA THR A 130 25.28 6.66 -14.04
C THR A 130 25.10 6.46 -12.54
N ILE A 131 25.69 5.41 -11.97
CA ILE A 131 25.68 5.19 -10.53
C ILE A 131 26.66 6.17 -9.89
N VAL A 132 26.14 7.08 -9.06
CA VAL A 132 26.95 8.12 -8.41
C VAL A 132 27.22 7.83 -6.95
N ASP A 133 26.38 6.99 -6.28
CA ASP A 133 26.56 6.63 -4.89
C ASP A 133 25.91 5.28 -4.54
N ILE A 134 26.32 4.70 -3.40
CA ILE A 134 25.72 3.50 -2.80
C ILE A 134 25.31 3.87 -1.38
N VAL A 135 24.02 3.86 -1.12
CA VAL A 135 23.42 4.26 0.15
C VAL A 135 22.95 3.06 0.98
N GLU A 136 22.29 3.33 2.08
CA GLU A 136 21.77 2.31 3.01
C GLU A 136 21.01 1.19 2.29
N GLU A 137 21.01 0.01 2.88
CA GLU A 137 20.42 -1.22 2.32
C GLU A 137 20.98 -1.66 0.96
N GLY A 138 22.07 -1.04 0.51
CA GLY A 138 22.69 -1.32 -0.78
C GLY A 138 21.94 -0.72 -1.96
N ASN A 139 21.04 0.24 -1.76
CA ASN A 139 20.44 1.03 -2.83
C ASN A 139 21.50 1.90 -3.52
N ARG A 140 21.23 2.32 -4.76
CA ARG A 140 22.11 3.17 -5.56
C ARG A 140 21.45 4.50 -5.83
N ILE A 141 22.25 5.57 -5.78
CA ILE A 141 21.84 6.82 -6.39
C ILE A 141 22.30 6.76 -7.85
N ILE A 142 21.35 6.91 -8.74
CA ILE A 142 21.57 6.92 -10.19
C ILE A 142 21.21 8.29 -10.71
N GLU A 143 22.15 8.91 -11.41
CA GLU A 143 21.91 10.15 -12.16
C GLU A 143 21.63 9.79 -13.60
N PHE A 144 20.53 10.33 -14.14
CA PHE A 144 20.04 10.05 -15.48
C PHE A 144 20.32 11.22 -16.43
N GLU A 145 20.84 10.89 -17.59
CA GLU A 145 21.00 11.77 -18.73
C GLU A 145 19.96 11.39 -19.79
N PHE A 146 19.16 12.35 -20.25
CA PHE A 146 18.09 12.16 -21.23
C PHE A 146 17.71 13.48 -21.91
N GLU A 147 17.03 13.39 -23.05
CA GLU A 147 16.42 14.53 -23.72
C GLU A 147 14.91 14.47 -23.60
N GLY A 148 14.25 15.60 -23.33
CA GLY A 148 12.80 15.71 -23.22
C GLY A 148 12.27 15.52 -21.79
N ILE A 149 11.11 14.86 -21.67
CA ILE A 149 10.39 14.66 -20.41
C ILE A 149 10.67 13.25 -19.87
N PHE A 150 11.20 13.16 -18.65
CA PHE A 150 11.58 11.90 -18.03
C PHE A 150 10.41 10.92 -17.91
N GLU A 151 9.24 11.42 -17.55
CA GLU A 151 8.03 10.63 -17.38
C GLU A 151 7.58 9.97 -18.70
N GLU A 152 7.71 10.68 -19.84
CA GLU A 152 7.42 10.12 -21.17
C GLU A 152 8.41 9.01 -21.57
N ILE A 153 9.66 9.14 -21.15
CA ILE A 153 10.68 8.11 -21.35
C ILE A 153 10.37 6.89 -20.49
N LEU A 154 9.98 7.09 -19.24
CA LEU A 154 9.54 6.01 -18.36
C LEU A 154 8.33 5.26 -18.94
N ASP A 155 7.37 5.96 -19.52
CA ASP A 155 6.21 5.30 -20.17
C ASP A 155 6.59 4.41 -21.34
N LYS A 156 7.67 4.76 -22.05
CA LYS A 156 8.20 3.98 -23.18
C LYS A 156 9.04 2.78 -22.75
N LEU A 157 9.91 2.98 -21.75
CA LEU A 157 10.94 2.00 -21.35
C LEU A 157 10.57 1.19 -20.13
N GLY A 158 9.74 1.77 -19.25
CA GLY A 158 9.42 1.21 -17.95
C GLY A 158 8.29 0.20 -17.98
N THR A 159 8.33 -0.69 -17.00
CA THR A 159 7.23 -1.61 -16.71
C THR A 159 6.69 -1.36 -15.31
N MET A 160 5.40 -1.71 -15.10
CA MET A 160 4.77 -1.60 -13.80
C MET A 160 5.50 -2.48 -12.78
N PRO A 161 5.92 -1.92 -11.64
CA PRO A 161 6.61 -2.67 -10.59
C PRO A 161 5.58 -3.46 -9.77
N LEU A 162 5.16 -4.62 -10.29
CA LEU A 162 4.29 -5.51 -9.53
C LEU A 162 5.02 -6.06 -8.29
N PRO A 163 4.28 -6.31 -7.20
CA PRO A 163 4.82 -6.97 -6.02
C PRO A 163 5.47 -8.33 -6.35
N PRO A 164 6.49 -8.77 -5.60
CA PRO A 164 7.28 -9.97 -5.94
C PRO A 164 6.48 -11.28 -5.91
N TYR A 165 5.33 -11.32 -5.23
CA TYR A 165 4.45 -12.48 -5.18
C TYR A 165 3.53 -12.60 -6.41
N ILE A 166 3.44 -11.57 -7.25
CA ILE A 166 2.77 -11.63 -8.55
C ILE A 166 3.82 -12.02 -9.59
N THR A 167 3.70 -13.23 -10.09
CA THR A 167 4.61 -13.80 -11.09
C THR A 167 4.04 -13.76 -12.50
N HIS A 168 2.74 -13.56 -12.63
CA HIS A 168 2.07 -13.43 -13.92
C HIS A 168 2.33 -12.05 -14.55
N VAL A 169 2.47 -12.05 -15.89
CA VAL A 169 2.59 -10.80 -16.64
C VAL A 169 1.22 -10.16 -16.78
N LEU A 170 1.09 -8.94 -16.31
CA LEU A 170 -0.15 -8.20 -16.40
C LEU A 170 -0.43 -7.78 -17.85
N LYS A 171 -1.53 -8.25 -18.43
CA LYS A 171 -1.93 -7.95 -19.82
C LYS A 171 -2.26 -6.47 -20.03
N ASP A 172 -2.92 -5.85 -19.05
CA ASP A 172 -3.24 -4.43 -19.03
C ASP A 172 -2.65 -3.79 -17.77
N LYS A 173 -1.63 -2.96 -17.94
CA LYS A 173 -0.94 -2.26 -16.85
C LYS A 173 -1.87 -1.32 -16.07
N ASN A 174 -2.98 -0.84 -16.67
CA ASN A 174 -3.96 -0.01 -15.97
C ASN A 174 -4.76 -0.78 -14.91
N ARG A 175 -4.70 -2.11 -14.93
CA ARG A 175 -5.33 -2.93 -13.89
C ARG A 175 -4.63 -2.79 -12.53
N TYR A 176 -3.38 -2.35 -12.50
CA TYR A 176 -2.64 -2.03 -11.28
C TYR A 176 -2.65 -0.52 -10.97
N GLN A 177 -3.76 0.15 -11.31
CA GLN A 177 -4.05 1.54 -10.97
C GLN A 177 -5.48 1.66 -10.44
N THR A 178 -5.70 2.54 -9.46
CA THR A 178 -7.06 2.92 -9.06
C THR A 178 -7.71 3.78 -10.13
N VAL A 179 -9.04 3.77 -10.20
CA VAL A 179 -9.80 4.59 -11.17
C VAL A 179 -9.71 6.09 -10.89
N TYR A 180 -9.18 6.46 -9.73
CA TYR A 180 -8.99 7.83 -9.26
C TYR A 180 -7.51 8.22 -9.09
N ALA A 181 -6.58 7.41 -9.58
CA ALA A 181 -5.14 7.71 -9.53
C ALA A 181 -4.81 9.01 -10.25
N LYS A 182 -4.07 9.91 -9.59
CA LYS A 182 -3.75 11.25 -10.09
C LYS A 182 -2.29 11.63 -9.89
N ASN A 183 -1.79 11.58 -8.65
CA ASN A 183 -0.47 12.09 -8.27
C ASN A 183 0.60 11.03 -8.48
N GLU A 184 1.46 11.22 -9.49
CA GLU A 184 2.55 10.30 -9.83
C GLU A 184 3.66 10.29 -8.78
N GLY A 185 4.30 9.12 -8.59
CA GLY A 185 5.45 8.99 -7.68
C GLY A 185 5.49 7.69 -6.86
N SER A 186 4.48 6.84 -6.98
CA SER A 186 4.40 5.59 -6.22
C SER A 186 5.05 4.43 -6.95
N ALA A 187 5.73 3.58 -6.19
CA ALA A 187 6.24 2.29 -6.69
C ALA A 187 5.22 1.15 -6.56
N ALA A 188 4.10 1.38 -5.84
CA ALA A 188 3.03 0.39 -5.71
C ALA A 188 1.65 1.06 -5.63
N ALA A 189 0.62 0.35 -6.09
CA ALA A 189 -0.76 0.81 -6.03
C ALA A 189 -1.33 0.70 -4.60
N PRO A 190 -2.25 1.61 -4.19
CA PRO A 190 -3.06 1.44 -3.00
C PRO A 190 -4.16 0.40 -3.29
N THR A 191 -3.82 -0.89 -3.15
CA THR A 191 -4.54 -2.01 -3.75
C THR A 191 -5.98 -2.19 -3.29
N ALA A 192 -6.32 -1.76 -2.06
CA ALA A 192 -7.72 -1.73 -1.61
C ALA A 192 -8.61 -0.82 -2.48
N GLY A 193 -8.02 0.20 -3.11
CA GLY A 193 -8.71 1.08 -4.05
C GLY A 193 -8.99 0.44 -5.41
N LEU A 194 -8.34 -0.68 -5.74
CA LEU A 194 -8.52 -1.37 -7.02
C LEU A 194 -9.91 -2.00 -7.15
N HIS A 195 -10.62 -2.23 -6.07
CA HIS A 195 -11.98 -2.77 -6.07
C HIS A 195 -13.03 -1.77 -6.55
N PHE A 196 -12.75 -0.47 -6.45
CA PHE A 196 -13.70 0.57 -6.86
C PHE A 196 -13.74 0.72 -8.38
N THR A 197 -14.96 0.91 -8.89
CA THR A 197 -15.22 1.43 -10.23
C THR A 197 -15.70 2.87 -10.14
N LYS A 198 -15.66 3.62 -11.23
CA LYS A 198 -16.20 4.99 -11.27
C LYS A 198 -17.69 5.00 -10.96
N GLU A 199 -18.44 4.04 -11.51
CA GLU A 199 -19.88 3.89 -11.32
C GLU A 199 -20.23 3.63 -9.85
N LEU A 200 -19.41 2.83 -9.13
CA LEU A 200 -19.62 2.57 -7.70
C LEU A 200 -19.35 3.83 -6.87
N LEU A 201 -18.26 4.56 -7.18
CA LEU A 201 -17.95 5.83 -6.51
C LEU A 201 -19.05 6.87 -6.75
N ASP A 202 -19.56 7.00 -7.98
CA ASP A 202 -20.67 7.92 -8.29
C ASP A 202 -21.95 7.57 -7.50
N LYS A 203 -22.25 6.27 -7.33
CA LYS A 203 -23.38 5.82 -6.49
C LYS A 203 -23.17 6.16 -5.01
N ILE A 204 -21.95 5.99 -4.52
CA ILE A 204 -21.55 6.31 -3.15
C ILE A 204 -21.71 7.82 -2.89
N GLU A 205 -21.22 8.69 -3.78
CA GLU A 205 -21.38 10.13 -3.64
C GLU A 205 -22.88 10.55 -3.71
N LYS A 206 -23.67 9.95 -4.62
CA LYS A 206 -25.11 10.19 -4.71
C LYS A 206 -25.86 9.76 -3.44
N LYS A 207 -25.35 8.81 -2.69
CA LYS A 207 -25.90 8.40 -1.36
C LYS A 207 -25.54 9.41 -0.26
N GLY A 208 -24.76 10.46 -0.53
CA GLY A 208 -24.36 11.45 0.44
C GLY A 208 -23.08 11.14 1.21
N ILE A 209 -22.28 10.19 0.72
CA ILE A 209 -20.97 9.90 1.28
C ILE A 209 -19.93 10.82 0.61
N ARG A 210 -19.07 11.44 1.40
CA ARG A 210 -18.03 12.35 0.89
C ARG A 210 -16.75 11.60 0.57
N LEU A 211 -16.02 12.06 -0.45
CA LEU A 211 -14.74 11.50 -0.84
C LEU A 211 -13.61 12.49 -0.50
N ALA A 212 -12.75 12.14 0.44
CA ALA A 212 -11.52 12.88 0.75
C ALA A 212 -10.32 12.19 0.08
N LYS A 213 -9.61 12.93 -0.78
CA LYS A 213 -8.46 12.39 -1.53
C LYS A 213 -7.16 12.84 -0.87
N VAL A 214 -6.34 11.86 -0.52
CA VAL A 214 -5.01 12.06 0.05
C VAL A 214 -3.95 11.42 -0.85
N THR A 215 -2.70 11.74 -0.64
CA THR A 215 -1.58 11.10 -1.37
C THR A 215 -0.62 10.48 -0.37
N LEU A 216 -0.26 9.23 -0.58
CA LEU A 216 0.92 8.60 0.01
C LEU A 216 1.60 7.79 -1.10
N HIS A 217 2.84 8.12 -1.38
CA HIS A 217 3.65 7.38 -2.34
C HIS A 217 4.24 6.15 -1.68
N VAL A 218 3.69 4.99 -2.05
CA VAL A 218 4.10 3.70 -1.49
C VAL A 218 5.47 3.32 -2.02
N GLY A 219 6.41 3.12 -1.10
CA GLY A 219 7.72 2.56 -1.41
C GLY A 219 7.71 1.03 -1.45
N LEU A 220 8.74 0.43 -2.05
CA LEU A 220 8.86 -1.03 -2.10
C LEU A 220 9.16 -1.67 -0.74
N GLY A 221 9.53 -0.89 0.26
CA GLY A 221 9.71 -1.36 1.63
C GLY A 221 8.49 -2.09 2.17
N THR A 222 7.29 -1.69 1.74
CA THR A 222 6.01 -2.31 2.12
C THR A 222 5.92 -3.80 1.76
N PHE A 223 6.68 -4.27 0.77
CA PHE A 223 6.72 -5.68 0.37
C PHE A 223 7.87 -6.47 0.95
N ARG A 224 8.70 -5.85 1.80
CA ARG A 224 9.80 -6.55 2.47
C ARG A 224 9.28 -7.26 3.72
N PRO A 225 9.69 -8.51 3.96
CA PRO A 225 9.36 -9.21 5.20
C PRO A 225 9.91 -8.46 6.42
N VAL A 226 9.20 -8.49 7.53
CA VAL A 226 9.72 -8.07 8.82
C VAL A 226 10.88 -8.98 9.19
N LYS A 227 12.03 -8.41 9.57
CA LYS A 227 13.27 -9.16 9.83
C LYS A 227 13.57 -9.35 11.31
N VAL A 228 12.84 -8.65 12.16
CA VAL A 228 12.98 -8.69 13.62
C VAL A 228 11.98 -9.65 14.23
N THR A 229 12.26 -10.13 15.43
CA THR A 229 11.35 -10.99 16.20
C THR A 229 10.44 -10.16 17.10
N ASP A 230 11.00 -9.16 17.78
CA ASP A 230 10.23 -8.20 18.58
C ASP A 230 9.64 -7.10 17.70
N VAL A 231 8.32 -6.92 17.77
CA VAL A 231 7.61 -5.88 17.01
C VAL A 231 8.16 -4.49 17.30
N ASN A 232 8.59 -4.22 18.54
CA ASN A 232 9.12 -2.91 18.95
C ASN A 232 10.46 -2.55 18.31
N GLU A 233 11.22 -3.54 17.80
CA GLU A 233 12.49 -3.32 17.10
C GLU A 233 12.30 -3.02 15.61
N HIS A 234 11.08 -3.10 15.09
CA HIS A 234 10.82 -2.85 13.68
C HIS A 234 10.78 -1.36 13.36
N HIS A 235 11.55 -0.96 12.35
CA HIS A 235 11.55 0.39 11.80
C HIS A 235 10.89 0.41 10.43
N MET A 236 9.84 1.23 10.30
CA MET A 236 9.16 1.42 9.04
C MET A 236 9.99 2.29 8.08
N HIS A 237 9.89 1.97 6.79
CA HIS A 237 10.44 2.85 5.76
C HIS A 237 9.64 4.16 5.70
N SER A 238 10.37 5.26 5.52
CA SER A 238 9.78 6.58 5.38
C SER A 238 9.13 6.74 4.00
N GLU A 239 7.86 7.16 3.95
CA GLU A 239 7.07 7.38 2.74
C GLU A 239 6.53 8.81 2.73
N PHE A 240 6.51 9.42 1.53
CA PHE A 240 5.99 10.78 1.36
C PHE A 240 4.47 10.77 1.37
N PHE A 241 3.89 11.69 2.13
CA PHE A 241 2.44 11.91 2.15
C PHE A 241 2.07 13.37 1.93
N GLN A 242 0.84 13.58 1.47
CA GLN A 242 0.23 14.91 1.32
C GLN A 242 -1.26 14.84 1.59
N ILE A 243 -1.75 15.83 2.34
CA ILE A 243 -3.17 16.10 2.57
C ILE A 243 -3.42 17.54 2.13
N SER A 244 -4.38 17.75 1.22
CA SER A 244 -4.82 19.08 0.83
C SER A 244 -5.74 19.68 1.90
N LYS A 245 -5.88 21.01 1.87
CA LYS A 245 -6.85 21.71 2.73
C LYS A 245 -8.26 21.16 2.56
N GLU A 246 -8.69 20.92 1.30
CA GLU A 246 -10.02 20.37 1.00
C GLU A 246 -10.24 19.00 1.67
N ALA A 247 -9.28 18.10 1.55
CA ALA A 247 -9.36 16.78 2.19
C ALA A 247 -9.40 16.86 3.71
N ALA A 248 -8.58 17.73 4.32
CA ALA A 248 -8.59 17.99 5.75
C ALA A 248 -9.95 18.55 6.23
N ASP A 249 -10.49 19.54 5.52
CA ASP A 249 -11.78 20.14 5.85
C ASP A 249 -12.94 19.12 5.76
N ILE A 250 -12.92 18.24 4.74
CA ILE A 250 -13.91 17.16 4.59
C ILE A 250 -13.83 16.19 5.79
N ILE A 251 -12.64 15.75 6.16
CA ILE A 251 -12.45 14.79 7.24
C ILE A 251 -12.84 15.39 8.59
N ASN A 252 -12.38 16.61 8.88
CA ASN A 252 -12.69 17.30 10.12
C ASN A 252 -14.21 17.51 10.29
N SER A 253 -14.87 18.05 9.27
CA SER A 253 -16.31 18.27 9.33
C SER A 253 -17.12 16.97 9.41
N THR A 254 -16.61 15.84 8.86
CA THR A 254 -17.22 14.52 9.06
C THR A 254 -17.21 14.13 10.54
N ARG A 255 -16.06 14.30 11.21
CA ARG A 255 -15.88 13.98 12.63
C ARG A 255 -16.72 14.90 13.53
N GLU A 256 -16.71 16.20 13.26
CA GLU A 256 -17.50 17.20 14.00
C GLU A 256 -19.02 16.90 13.94
N ASN A 257 -19.49 16.34 12.82
CA ASN A 257 -20.87 15.90 12.66
C ASN A 257 -21.15 14.49 13.23
N GLY A 258 -20.19 13.88 13.95
CA GLY A 258 -20.35 12.54 14.54
C GLY A 258 -20.47 11.42 13.51
N LYS A 259 -19.96 11.63 12.28
CA LYS A 259 -19.98 10.66 11.19
C LYS A 259 -18.64 9.93 11.10
N ARG A 260 -18.65 8.79 10.37
CA ARG A 260 -17.47 7.93 10.30
C ARG A 260 -16.49 8.38 9.22
N VAL A 261 -15.21 8.33 9.58
CA VAL A 261 -14.09 8.42 8.65
C VAL A 261 -13.65 6.99 8.33
N ILE A 262 -13.81 6.59 7.08
CA ILE A 262 -13.57 5.24 6.59
C ILE A 262 -12.40 5.30 5.60
N CYS A 263 -11.27 4.70 5.95
CA CYS A 263 -10.13 4.64 5.03
C CYS A 263 -10.27 3.51 4.02
N VAL A 264 -9.85 3.80 2.79
CA VAL A 264 -9.64 2.80 1.76
C VAL A 264 -8.15 2.51 1.66
N GLY A 265 -7.75 1.39 2.24
CA GLY A 265 -6.37 0.93 2.34
C GLY A 265 -5.60 1.43 3.58
N THR A 266 -4.60 0.65 3.94
CA THR A 266 -3.67 0.96 5.04
C THR A 266 -2.84 2.22 4.75
N THR A 267 -2.64 2.56 3.48
CA THR A 267 -1.94 3.79 3.07
C THR A 267 -2.74 5.04 3.44
N SER A 268 -4.05 5.07 3.16
CA SER A 268 -4.93 6.17 3.58
C SER A 268 -4.95 6.31 5.09
N THR A 269 -5.01 5.18 5.83
CA THR A 269 -4.95 5.15 7.29
C THR A 269 -3.66 5.77 7.80
N ARG A 270 -2.51 5.32 7.31
CA ARG A 270 -1.20 5.84 7.72
C ARG A 270 -1.07 7.33 7.41
N THR A 271 -1.64 7.80 6.31
CA THR A 271 -1.62 9.21 5.94
C THR A 271 -2.35 10.07 6.97
N ILE A 272 -3.63 9.78 7.25
CA ILE A 272 -4.44 10.61 8.14
C ILE A 272 -3.96 10.52 9.60
N GLU A 273 -3.55 9.33 10.06
CA GLU A 273 -3.04 9.13 11.42
C GLU A 273 -1.69 9.84 11.65
N SER A 274 -0.84 9.95 10.61
CA SER A 274 0.43 10.69 10.68
C SER A 274 0.24 12.21 10.64
N ALA A 275 -0.79 12.67 9.93
CA ALA A 275 -1.03 14.10 9.75
C ALA A 275 -1.79 14.73 10.92
N ALA A 276 -2.64 13.94 11.58
CA ALA A 276 -3.50 14.38 12.66
C ALA A 276 -2.72 14.82 13.91
N ASP A 277 -3.18 15.89 14.53
CA ASP A 277 -2.74 16.29 15.87
C ASP A 277 -3.25 15.33 16.96
N GLU A 278 -2.97 15.60 18.21
CA GLU A 278 -3.36 14.76 19.35
C GLU A 278 -4.89 14.66 19.52
N ASN A 279 -5.65 15.65 19.04
CA ASN A 279 -7.12 15.68 19.07
C ASN A 279 -7.74 15.06 17.80
N GLY A 280 -6.90 14.62 16.85
CA GLY A 280 -7.31 14.08 15.57
C GLY A 280 -7.75 15.15 14.57
N HIS A 281 -7.38 16.41 14.76
CA HIS A 281 -7.62 17.48 13.80
C HIS A 281 -6.56 17.43 12.69
N LEU A 282 -6.98 17.69 11.46
CA LEU A 282 -6.16 17.68 10.27
C LEU A 282 -6.04 19.07 9.67
N GLU A 283 -4.85 19.40 9.21
CA GLU A 283 -4.58 20.61 8.41
C GLU A 283 -3.96 20.21 7.07
N GLU A 284 -3.91 21.17 6.14
CA GLU A 284 -3.10 20.99 4.92
C GLU A 284 -1.65 20.70 5.32
N LYS A 285 -1.14 19.56 4.87
CA LYS A 285 0.19 19.09 5.28
C LYS A 285 0.80 18.18 4.23
N SER A 286 2.10 18.32 4.06
CA SER A 286 2.93 17.35 3.35
C SER A 286 4.17 17.02 4.17
N GLY A 287 4.67 15.82 4.04
CA GLY A 287 5.85 15.38 4.79
C GLY A 287 6.19 13.92 4.55
N TRP A 288 7.00 13.41 5.45
CA TRP A 288 7.42 12.02 5.44
C TRP A 288 6.87 11.31 6.67
N THR A 289 6.41 10.07 6.51
CA THR A 289 5.89 9.24 7.60
C THR A 289 6.58 7.89 7.62
N ASP A 290 6.98 7.48 8.79
CA ASP A 290 7.42 6.14 9.15
C ASP A 290 6.51 5.52 10.22
N ILE A 291 5.27 6.00 10.31
CA ILE A 291 4.31 5.54 11.31
C ILE A 291 4.15 4.02 11.24
N PHE A 292 4.35 3.39 12.38
CA PHE A 292 4.12 1.97 12.57
C PHE A 292 2.93 1.76 13.50
N ILE A 293 1.85 1.21 12.94
CA ILE A 293 0.59 0.95 13.65
C ILE A 293 0.49 -0.54 13.96
N TYR A 294 0.42 -0.88 15.25
CA TYR A 294 0.29 -2.25 15.75
C TYR A 294 -0.58 -2.25 17.01
N PRO A 295 -1.02 -3.39 17.56
CA PRO A 295 -1.89 -3.42 18.74
C PRO A 295 -1.36 -2.59 19.90
N GLY A 296 -2.26 -1.78 20.49
CA GLY A 296 -1.93 -0.75 21.48
C GLY A 296 -1.94 0.67 20.90
N TYR A 297 -1.87 0.83 19.57
CA TYR A 297 -2.04 2.11 18.91
C TYR A 297 -3.48 2.65 19.10
N LYS A 298 -3.60 3.92 19.45
CA LYS A 298 -4.88 4.60 19.60
C LYS A 298 -5.16 5.44 18.37
N PHE A 299 -6.10 5.01 17.54
CA PHE A 299 -6.51 5.74 16.36
C PHE A 299 -7.12 7.09 16.73
N LYS A 300 -6.66 8.15 16.05
CA LYS A 300 -7.09 9.54 16.30
C LYS A 300 -8.26 9.92 15.39
N VAL A 301 -8.31 9.36 14.18
CA VAL A 301 -9.22 9.77 13.10
C VAL A 301 -10.01 8.60 12.54
N LEU A 302 -9.39 7.44 12.40
CA LEU A 302 -9.98 6.27 11.73
C LEU A 302 -11.14 5.66 12.52
N ASN A 303 -12.29 5.44 11.86
CA ASN A 303 -13.42 4.71 12.44
C ASN A 303 -13.59 3.31 11.84
N ALA A 304 -13.37 3.15 10.53
CA ALA A 304 -13.53 1.89 9.82
C ALA A 304 -12.53 1.79 8.66
N LEU A 305 -12.26 0.60 8.18
CA LEU A 305 -11.22 0.34 7.18
C LEU A 305 -11.69 -0.65 6.12
N ILE A 306 -11.57 -0.27 4.85
CA ILE A 306 -11.65 -1.17 3.70
C ILE A 306 -10.23 -1.54 3.31
N THR A 307 -9.90 -2.83 3.24
CA THR A 307 -8.55 -3.29 2.96
C THR A 307 -8.55 -4.62 2.21
N ASN A 308 -7.39 -5.05 1.69
CA ASN A 308 -7.18 -6.41 1.22
C ASN A 308 -6.78 -7.32 2.37
N PHE A 309 -6.74 -8.63 2.14
CA PHE A 309 -6.07 -9.57 3.04
C PHE A 309 -4.55 -9.46 2.91
N HIS A 310 -3.84 -9.52 4.02
CA HIS A 310 -2.40 -9.26 4.12
C HIS A 310 -1.60 -10.52 4.45
N LEU A 311 -0.28 -10.50 4.18
CA LEU A 311 0.64 -11.60 4.49
C LEU A 311 0.70 -11.89 6.00
N PRO A 312 0.85 -13.17 6.39
CA PRO A 312 1.23 -13.52 7.76
C PRO A 312 2.47 -12.75 8.20
N GLU A 313 2.53 -12.42 9.49
CA GLU A 313 3.69 -11.75 10.13
C GLU A 313 4.05 -10.39 9.51
N SER A 314 3.15 -9.78 8.71
CA SER A 314 3.39 -8.47 8.10
C SER A 314 2.95 -7.31 8.98
N THR A 315 3.56 -6.14 8.79
CA THR A 315 3.16 -4.89 9.44
C THR A 315 1.70 -4.53 9.16
N LEU A 316 1.14 -5.00 8.04
CA LEU A 316 -0.24 -4.73 7.66
C LEU A 316 -1.25 -5.58 8.44
N VAL A 317 -0.93 -6.84 8.75
CA VAL A 317 -1.76 -7.64 9.68
C VAL A 317 -1.72 -7.03 11.08
N MET A 318 -0.58 -6.46 11.49
CA MET A 318 -0.46 -5.76 12.76
C MET A 318 -1.35 -4.51 12.81
N LEU A 319 -1.41 -3.73 11.72
CA LEU A 319 -2.27 -2.55 11.62
C LEU A 319 -3.76 -2.91 11.74
N VAL A 320 -4.23 -3.90 10.99
CA VAL A 320 -5.64 -4.30 11.09
C VAL A 320 -5.97 -4.93 12.45
N SER A 321 -4.98 -5.60 13.06
CA SER A 321 -5.10 -6.13 14.43
C SER A 321 -5.16 -5.01 15.49
N ALA A 322 -4.53 -3.87 15.24
CA ALA A 322 -4.67 -2.69 16.10
C ALA A 322 -6.10 -2.13 16.07
N LEU A 323 -6.80 -2.26 14.93
CA LEU A 323 -8.16 -1.72 14.76
C LEU A 323 -9.25 -2.63 15.35
N ALA A 324 -9.15 -3.95 15.14
CA ALA A 324 -10.21 -4.90 15.48
C ALA A 324 -9.83 -5.91 16.58
N GLY A 325 -8.62 -5.81 17.12
CA GLY A 325 -8.08 -6.83 17.99
C GLY A 325 -7.47 -8.00 17.22
N ARG A 326 -6.35 -8.52 17.72
CA ARG A 326 -5.61 -9.60 17.07
C ARG A 326 -6.44 -10.87 16.91
N GLU A 327 -7.21 -11.25 17.92
CA GLU A 327 -8.00 -12.49 17.91
C GLU A 327 -9.10 -12.42 16.84
N ASN A 328 -9.84 -11.31 16.74
CA ASN A 328 -10.86 -11.11 15.72
C ASN A 328 -10.26 -11.14 14.30
N ILE A 329 -9.09 -10.53 14.12
CA ILE A 329 -8.40 -10.52 12.81
C ILE A 329 -7.92 -11.91 12.42
N LEU A 330 -7.25 -12.64 13.32
CA LEU A 330 -6.77 -13.99 13.02
C LEU A 330 -7.94 -14.93 12.73
N HIS A 331 -9.01 -14.85 13.51
CA HIS A 331 -10.24 -15.61 13.23
C HIS A 331 -10.82 -15.28 11.86
N ALA A 332 -10.91 -14.01 11.49
CA ALA A 332 -11.41 -13.59 10.18
C ALA A 332 -10.52 -14.06 9.02
N TYR A 333 -9.20 -14.12 9.23
CA TYR A 333 -8.24 -14.62 8.23
C TYR A 333 -8.32 -16.14 8.09
N GLU A 334 -8.47 -16.88 9.19
CA GLU A 334 -8.70 -18.33 9.17
C GLU A 334 -10.01 -18.66 8.44
N GLU A 335 -11.09 -17.91 8.70
CA GLU A 335 -12.36 -18.08 7.99
C GLU A 335 -12.23 -17.73 6.50
N ALA A 336 -11.48 -16.67 6.16
CA ALA A 336 -11.21 -16.30 4.77
C ALA A 336 -10.43 -17.41 4.02
N VAL A 337 -9.45 -18.05 4.66
CA VAL A 337 -8.70 -19.20 4.10
C VAL A 337 -9.64 -20.39 3.88
N LYS A 338 -10.44 -20.75 4.88
CA LYS A 338 -11.41 -21.84 4.82
C LYS A 338 -12.45 -21.64 3.69
N GLU A 339 -12.94 -20.41 3.55
CA GLU A 339 -13.90 -20.00 2.53
C GLU A 339 -13.25 -19.69 1.17
N LYS A 340 -11.92 -19.91 1.04
CA LYS A 340 -11.15 -19.73 -0.19
C LYS A 340 -11.26 -18.31 -0.77
N TYR A 341 -11.15 -17.30 0.08
CA TYR A 341 -10.93 -15.94 -0.37
C TYR A 341 -9.60 -15.83 -1.09
N ARG A 342 -9.51 -14.87 -1.99
CA ARG A 342 -8.28 -14.53 -2.70
C ARG A 342 -7.51 -13.50 -1.90
N PHE A 343 -6.20 -13.68 -1.80
CA PHE A 343 -5.34 -12.84 -0.95
C PHE A 343 -4.50 -11.86 -1.76
N PHE A 344 -4.05 -10.79 -1.13
CA PHE A 344 -3.16 -9.72 -1.62
C PHE A 344 -3.75 -8.78 -2.66
N SER A 345 -2.87 -8.16 -3.47
CA SER A 345 -3.14 -7.00 -4.33
C SER A 345 -4.31 -7.17 -5.29
N PHE A 346 -4.47 -8.36 -5.87
CA PHE A 346 -5.58 -8.70 -6.77
C PHE A 346 -6.61 -9.64 -6.12
N GLY A 347 -6.50 -9.79 -4.82
CA GLY A 347 -7.40 -10.62 -4.03
C GLY A 347 -8.75 -9.98 -3.76
N ASP A 348 -9.40 -10.49 -2.73
CA ASP A 348 -10.68 -10.01 -2.25
C ASP A 348 -10.50 -8.94 -1.17
N ALA A 349 -11.59 -8.32 -0.76
CA ALA A 349 -11.60 -7.22 0.19
C ALA A 349 -12.11 -7.65 1.56
N MET A 350 -11.71 -6.87 2.57
CA MET A 350 -12.21 -6.91 3.93
C MET A 350 -12.70 -5.53 4.33
N PHE A 351 -13.85 -5.44 4.97
CA PHE A 351 -14.35 -4.23 5.61
C PHE A 351 -14.41 -4.43 7.11
N ILE A 352 -13.62 -3.68 7.85
CA ILE A 352 -13.55 -3.66 9.30
C ILE A 352 -14.36 -2.46 9.79
N ASN A 353 -15.50 -2.73 10.43
CA ASN A 353 -16.52 -1.72 10.72
C ASN A 353 -16.68 -1.48 12.23
#